data_df0047efafa90969756245142a469589
#
_entry.id   df0047efafa90969756245142a469589
#
_cell.length_a   1.000
_cell.length_b   1.000
_cell.length_c   1.000
_cell.angle_alpha   90.00
_cell.angle_beta   90.00
_cell.angle_gamma   90.00
#
_symmetry.space_group_name_H-M   'P 1'
#
loop_
_entity.id
_entity.type
_entity.pdbx_description
1 polymer ?
#
loop_
_entity_poly.entity_id
_entity_poly.type
_entity_poly.pdbx_seq_one_letter_code
_entity_poly.pdbx_strand_id
1 'polypeptide(L)'
;MGKLALFLCFIFSVFPADAFENRRHIHIVRRGSKSSHRGDTVAKIWIEENGQKKIEIAWSELTAPEEAEILAAIDAHWEEFNRRIDDIFAGKKIKIKKIK
;
A
#
# COMPACT_ATOMS: atom_id res chain seq x y z
N MET A 1 -5.97 -11.16 0.57
CA MET A 1 -5.45 -9.79 0.56
C MET A 1 -4.40 -9.63 1.64
N GLY A 2 -3.28 -9.00 1.32
CA GLY A 2 -2.23 -8.73 2.27
C GLY A 2 -2.32 -7.30 2.80
N LYS A 3 -2.61 -7.15 4.09
CA LYS A 3 -2.61 -5.85 4.74
C LYS A 3 -1.23 -5.52 5.26
N LEU A 4 -0.64 -4.43 4.77
CA LEU A 4 0.70 -3.99 5.16
C LEU A 4 0.69 -3.15 6.42
N ALA A 5 -0.20 -2.17 6.47
CA ALA A 5 -0.19 -1.17 7.52
C ALA A 5 -1.55 -0.51 7.66
N LEU A 6 -1.74 0.11 8.83
CA LEU A 6 -2.89 0.91 9.16
C LEU A 6 -2.39 2.32 9.50
N PHE A 7 -2.90 3.34 8.81
CA PHE A 7 -2.49 4.72 8.99
C PHE A 7 -3.71 5.62 8.92
N LEU A 8 -4.01 6.32 10.02
CA LEU A 8 -5.23 7.14 10.11
C LEU A 8 -6.46 6.29 9.78
N CYS A 9 -7.26 6.69 8.81
CA CYS A 9 -8.46 5.95 8.38
C CYS A 9 -8.19 5.07 7.16
N PHE A 10 -6.93 4.77 6.85
CA PHE A 10 -6.56 4.02 5.66
C PHE A 10 -5.85 2.72 5.98
N ILE A 11 -6.09 1.72 5.15
CA ILE A 11 -5.39 0.43 5.17
C ILE A 11 -4.52 0.37 3.92
N PHE A 12 -3.24 0.11 4.11
CA PHE A 12 -2.29 -0.08 3.01
C PHE A 12 -2.23 -1.57 2.71
N SER A 13 -2.52 -1.96 1.48
CA SER A 13 -2.67 -3.37 1.11
C SER A 13 -1.99 -3.70 -0.21
N VAL A 14 -1.64 -4.99 -0.36
CA VAL A 14 -1.27 -5.56 -1.65
C VAL A 14 -2.12 -6.81 -1.87
N PHE A 15 -2.33 -7.18 -3.13
CA PHE A 15 -3.09 -8.37 -3.50
C PHE A 15 -2.15 -9.41 -4.09
N PRO A 16 -2.43 -10.73 -3.93
CA PRO A 16 -1.55 -11.76 -4.47
C PRO A 16 -1.26 -11.61 -5.97
N ALA A 17 -2.24 -11.16 -6.75
CA ALA A 17 -2.06 -10.94 -8.18
C ALA A 17 -1.03 -9.85 -8.49
N ASP A 18 -0.75 -8.96 -7.54
CA ASP A 18 0.21 -7.88 -7.73
C ASP A 18 1.64 -8.39 -7.89
N ALA A 19 1.91 -9.64 -7.46
CA ALA A 19 3.22 -10.25 -7.62
C ALA A 19 3.63 -10.41 -9.09
N PHE A 20 2.65 -10.41 -10.00
CA PHE A 20 2.89 -10.55 -11.43
C PHE A 20 3.05 -9.20 -12.15
N GLU A 21 2.89 -8.11 -11.45
CA GLU A 21 3.07 -6.77 -12.00
C GLU A 21 4.56 -6.43 -12.09
N ASN A 22 4.92 -5.70 -13.15
CA ASN A 22 6.32 -5.30 -13.36
C ASN A 22 6.80 -4.24 -12.38
N ARG A 23 5.87 -3.55 -11.76
CA ARG A 23 6.19 -2.44 -10.87
C ARG A 23 5.42 -2.62 -9.57
N ARG A 24 6.14 -2.56 -8.45
CA ARG A 24 5.56 -2.74 -7.13
C ARG A 24 4.70 -1.54 -6.76
N HIS A 25 3.55 -1.80 -6.14
CA HIS A 25 2.60 -0.75 -5.76
C HIS A 25 1.82 -1.14 -4.50
N ILE A 26 1.17 -0.14 -3.89
CA ILE A 26 0.33 -0.32 -2.72
C ILE A 26 -1.07 0.18 -3.06
N HIS A 27 -2.08 -0.59 -2.65
CA HIS A 27 -3.49 -0.18 -2.73
C HIS A 27 -3.87 0.47 -1.42
N ILE A 28 -4.53 1.62 -1.50
CA ILE A 28 -5.04 2.31 -0.32
C ILE A 28 -6.54 2.06 -0.23
N VAL A 29 -6.97 1.47 0.89
CA VAL A 29 -8.36 1.14 1.15
C VAL A 29 -8.82 1.96 2.35
N ARG A 30 -9.99 2.57 2.26
CA ARG A 30 -10.53 3.37 3.37
C ARG A 30 -10.98 2.43 4.48
N ARG A 31 -10.52 2.70 5.72
CA ARG A 31 -10.92 1.93 6.90
C ARG A 31 -12.41 2.08 7.14
N GLY A 32 -13.08 0.99 7.50
CA GLY A 32 -14.52 1.00 7.74
C GLY A 32 -15.32 0.46 6.57
N SER A 33 -14.69 0.19 5.42
CA SER A 33 -15.32 -0.54 4.33
C SER A 33 -15.67 -1.93 4.80
N LYS A 34 -16.84 -2.43 4.43
CA LYS A 34 -17.32 -3.77 4.84
C LYS A 34 -16.44 -4.88 4.28
N SER A 35 -15.75 -4.63 3.17
CA SER A 35 -14.86 -5.60 2.58
C SER A 35 -13.61 -4.89 2.11
N SER A 36 -12.49 -5.60 2.17
CA SER A 36 -11.21 -5.06 1.69
C SER A 36 -10.93 -5.58 0.29
N HIS A 37 -11.92 -5.54 -0.58
CA HIS A 37 -11.79 -5.97 -1.96
C HIS A 37 -11.02 -4.94 -2.78
N ARG A 38 -10.46 -5.41 -3.90
CA ARG A 38 -9.78 -4.54 -4.84
C ARG A 38 -10.70 -3.39 -5.31
N GLY A 39 -12.01 -3.63 -5.41
CA GLY A 39 -13.00 -2.62 -5.78
C GLY A 39 -13.19 -1.51 -4.76
N ASP A 40 -12.75 -1.70 -3.51
CA ASP A 40 -12.86 -0.69 -2.45
C ASP A 40 -11.60 0.19 -2.38
N THR A 41 -10.67 0.00 -3.27
CA THR A 41 -9.44 0.77 -3.33
C THR A 41 -9.75 2.22 -3.71
N VAL A 42 -9.25 3.17 -2.93
CA VAL A 42 -9.43 4.60 -3.18
C VAL A 42 -8.19 5.25 -3.77
N ALA A 43 -7.08 4.54 -3.83
CA ALA A 43 -5.86 5.02 -4.49
C ALA A 43 -4.93 3.85 -4.78
N LYS A 44 -4.10 4.01 -5.81
CA LYS A 44 -3.03 3.08 -6.14
C LYS A 44 -1.75 3.91 -6.23
N ILE A 45 -0.74 3.51 -5.45
CA ILE A 45 0.52 4.26 -5.34
C ILE A 45 1.67 3.36 -5.81
N TRP A 46 2.39 3.78 -6.84
CA TRP A 46 3.64 3.13 -7.23
C TRP A 46 4.70 3.45 -6.18
N ILE A 47 5.50 2.48 -5.78
CA ILE A 47 6.52 2.67 -4.75
C ILE A 47 7.94 2.40 -5.23
N GLU A 48 8.12 1.83 -6.43
CA GLU A 48 9.43 1.59 -6.99
C GLU A 48 9.38 1.64 -8.51
N GLU A 49 10.54 1.75 -9.13
CA GLU A 49 10.69 1.63 -10.57
C GLU A 49 12.08 1.08 -10.84
N ASN A 50 12.15 -0.03 -11.59
CA ASN A 50 13.41 -0.71 -11.91
C ASN A 50 14.25 -1.03 -10.67
N GLY A 51 13.59 -1.41 -9.58
CA GLY A 51 14.26 -1.78 -8.34
C GLY A 51 14.66 -0.60 -7.45
N GLN A 52 14.40 0.62 -7.88
CA GLN A 52 14.75 1.83 -7.12
C GLN A 52 13.51 2.47 -6.52
N LYS A 53 13.69 3.16 -5.40
CA LYS A 53 12.63 3.88 -4.75
C LYS A 53 12.08 4.97 -5.66
N LYS A 54 10.81 4.90 -5.96
CA LYS A 54 10.11 5.94 -6.71
C LYS A 54 8.64 5.90 -6.34
N ILE A 55 8.18 6.92 -5.63
CA ILE A 55 6.81 6.97 -5.10
C ILE A 55 5.99 7.92 -5.98
N GLU A 56 4.97 7.36 -6.63
CA GLU A 56 4.12 8.12 -7.55
C GLU A 56 2.67 7.64 -7.42
N ILE A 57 1.73 8.55 -7.52
CA ILE A 57 0.31 8.22 -7.53
C ILE A 57 -0.05 7.70 -8.93
N ALA A 58 -0.55 6.45 -9.00
CA ALA A 58 -1.07 5.90 -10.24
C ALA A 58 -2.45 6.47 -10.53
N TRP A 59 -3.31 6.48 -9.52
CA TRP A 59 -4.60 7.15 -9.53
C TRP A 59 -5.07 7.32 -8.08
N SER A 60 -5.98 8.27 -7.84
CA SER A 60 -6.43 8.56 -6.49
C SER A 60 -7.78 9.26 -6.49
N GLU A 61 -8.63 8.86 -5.53
CA GLU A 61 -9.87 9.55 -5.21
C GLU A 61 -9.73 10.34 -3.91
N LEU A 62 -8.50 10.49 -3.41
CA LEU A 62 -8.22 11.15 -2.14
C LEU A 62 -8.11 12.67 -2.33
N THR A 63 -8.27 13.41 -1.23
CA THR A 63 -8.00 14.84 -1.22
C THR A 63 -6.50 15.09 -1.24
N ALA A 64 -6.08 16.29 -1.63
CA ALA A 64 -4.66 16.64 -1.66
C ALA A 64 -3.97 16.49 -0.29
N PRO A 65 -4.57 16.91 0.84
CA PRO A 65 -3.98 16.67 2.16
C PRO A 65 -3.83 15.18 2.47
N GLU A 66 -4.82 14.35 2.13
CA GLU A 66 -4.76 12.91 2.35
C GLU A 66 -3.64 12.29 1.54
N GLU A 67 -3.50 12.68 0.27
CA GLU A 67 -2.43 12.21 -0.60
C GLU A 67 -1.06 12.53 0.00
N ALA A 68 -0.88 13.76 0.47
CA ALA A 68 0.39 14.20 1.03
C ALA A 68 0.77 13.37 2.27
N GLU A 69 -0.19 13.10 3.14
CA GLU A 69 0.06 12.30 4.34
C GLU A 69 0.40 10.85 4.00
N ILE A 70 -0.32 10.26 3.05
CA ILE A 70 -0.08 8.88 2.62
C ILE A 70 1.29 8.75 1.96
N LEU A 71 1.64 9.67 1.06
CA LEU A 71 2.93 9.64 0.40
C LEU A 71 4.08 9.79 1.40
N ALA A 72 3.92 10.67 2.38
CA ALA A 72 4.92 10.86 3.43
C ALA A 72 5.09 9.58 4.27
N ALA A 73 3.99 8.91 4.61
CA ALA A 73 4.03 7.66 5.37
C ALA A 73 4.73 6.55 4.59
N ILE A 74 4.44 6.43 3.30
CA ILE A 74 5.09 5.43 2.45
C ILE A 74 6.58 5.71 2.33
N ASP A 75 6.96 6.97 2.15
CA ASP A 75 8.36 7.36 2.04
C ASP A 75 9.13 7.03 3.34
N ALA A 76 8.56 7.37 4.48
CA ALA A 76 9.18 7.14 5.77
C ALA A 76 9.38 5.67 6.11
N HIS A 77 8.49 4.79 5.61
CA HIS A 77 8.51 3.35 5.91
C HIS A 77 8.76 2.49 4.68
N TRP A 78 9.35 3.05 3.65
CA TRP A 78 9.51 2.39 2.34
C TRP A 78 10.20 1.04 2.43
N GLU A 79 11.32 0.96 3.14
CA GLU A 79 12.09 -0.29 3.25
C GLU A 79 11.29 -1.37 3.98
N GLU A 80 10.58 -0.99 5.04
CA GLU A 80 9.75 -1.90 5.79
C GLU A 80 8.58 -2.41 4.96
N PHE A 81 7.95 -1.53 4.18
CA PHE A 81 6.86 -1.93 3.29
C PHE A 81 7.34 -2.93 2.25
N ASN A 82 8.51 -2.71 1.66
CA ASN A 82 9.06 -3.67 0.68
C ASN A 82 9.30 -5.03 1.31
N ARG A 83 9.85 -5.08 2.53
CA ARG A 83 10.07 -6.34 3.24
C ARG A 83 8.75 -7.04 3.51
N ARG A 84 7.73 -6.32 3.93
CA ARG A 84 6.39 -6.88 4.17
C ARG A 84 5.74 -7.39 2.91
N ILE A 85 5.90 -6.68 1.80
CA ILE A 85 5.40 -7.11 0.50
C ILE A 85 6.09 -8.42 0.10
N ASP A 86 7.40 -8.51 0.28
CA ASP A 86 8.14 -9.74 0.00
C ASP A 86 7.59 -10.91 0.81
N ASP A 87 7.30 -10.70 2.09
CA ASP A 87 6.74 -11.74 2.96
C ASP A 87 5.35 -12.16 2.48
N ILE A 88 4.50 -11.23 2.11
CA ILE A 88 3.14 -11.53 1.62
C ILE A 88 3.22 -12.33 0.31
N PHE A 89 4.08 -11.94 -0.61
CA PHE A 89 4.23 -12.64 -1.88
C PHE A 89 4.85 -14.03 -1.71
N ALA A 90 5.61 -14.22 -0.63
CA ALA A 90 6.16 -15.54 -0.28
C ALA A 90 5.16 -16.42 0.48
N GLY A 91 3.95 -15.92 0.72
CA GLY A 91 2.92 -16.67 1.43
C GLY A 91 3.03 -16.63 2.94
N LYS A 92 3.90 -15.79 3.49
CA LYS A 92 4.06 -15.66 4.94
C LYS A 92 2.94 -14.80 5.54
N LYS A 93 2.54 -15.15 6.75
CA LYS A 93 1.58 -14.34 7.51
C LYS A 93 2.34 -13.23 8.22
N ILE A 94 1.84 -12.01 8.12
CA ILE A 94 2.43 -10.86 8.80
C ILE A 94 1.37 -10.15 9.64
N LYS A 95 1.83 -9.42 10.64
CA LYS A 95 0.94 -8.57 11.45
C LYS A 95 0.87 -7.18 10.81
N ILE A 96 -0.32 -6.56 10.89
CA ILE A 96 -0.49 -5.19 10.40
C ILE A 96 0.34 -4.24 11.25
N LYS A 97 1.12 -3.38 10.60
CA LYS A 97 1.85 -2.31 11.25
C LYS A 97 0.90 -1.14 11.49
N LYS A 98 0.90 -0.58 12.70
CA LYS A 98 0.16 0.64 12.99
C LYS A 98 1.10 1.83 12.87
N ILE A 99 0.78 2.74 11.98
CA ILE A 99 1.56 3.97 11.77
C ILE A 99 0.84 5.10 12.48
N LYS A 100 1.56 5.80 13.33
CA LYS A 100 1.02 6.93 14.09
C LYS A 100 1.27 8.26 13.37
#